data_b16ed78104f2d61c95ef0fda7bc3a252
#
_entry.id   b16ed78104f2d61c95ef0fda7bc3a252
#
_cell.length_a   1.000
_cell.length_b   1.000
_cell.length_c   1.000
_cell.angle_alpha   90.00
_cell.angle_beta   90.00
_cell.angle_gamma   90.00
#
_symmetry.space_group_name_H-M   'P 1'
#
loop_
_entity.id
_entity.type
_entity.pdbx_description
1 polymer ?
#
loop_
_entity_poly.entity_id
_entity_poly.type
_entity_poly.pdbx_seq_one_letter_code
_entity_poly.pdbx_strand_id
1 'polypeptide(L)' 'MSTKKDVHTTPNPGGWGWVNRVGGQPAGVTHRTQEAAIDVGRRIAERNGSEHFIHGRNGQIRERNSYGHDPFPPAG' A
#
# COMPACT_ATOMS: atom_id res chain seq x y z
N MET A 1 14.47 -11.15 11.77
CA MET A 1 14.43 -10.46 10.54
C MET A 1 13.01 -10.26 10.05
N SER A 2 12.70 -9.07 9.75
CA SER A 2 11.34 -8.75 9.34
C SER A 2 11.10 -9.20 7.90
N THR A 3 9.95 -9.77 7.68
CA THR A 3 9.55 -10.13 6.34
C THR A 3 8.34 -9.34 5.91
N LYS A 4 8.07 -8.25 6.61
CA LYS A 4 6.94 -7.43 6.27
C LYS A 4 7.13 -6.84 4.89
N LYS A 5 6.08 -6.87 4.11
CA LYS A 5 6.12 -6.36 2.76
C LYS A 5 5.26 -5.12 2.69
N ASP A 6 5.90 -4.02 2.42
CA ASP A 6 5.20 -2.75 2.31
C ASP A 6 4.34 -2.73 1.07
N VAL A 7 3.29 -1.93 1.14
CA VAL A 7 2.34 -1.80 0.07
C VAL A 7 2.48 -0.43 -0.56
N HIS A 8 2.58 -0.39 -1.88
CA HIS A 8 2.63 0.87 -2.62
C HIS A 8 1.43 0.93 -3.55
N THR A 9 0.63 1.97 -3.41
CA THR A 9 -0.46 2.24 -4.32
C THR A 9 0.03 3.26 -5.33
N THR A 10 0.16 2.86 -6.59
CA THR A 10 0.78 3.68 -7.62
C THR A 10 -0.08 3.72 -8.87
N PRO A 11 0.14 4.73 -9.72
CA PRO A 11 -0.48 4.71 -11.03
C PRO A 11 -0.01 3.48 -11.80
N ASN A 12 -0.91 2.90 -12.58
CA ASN A 12 -0.57 1.76 -13.40
C ASN A 12 0.42 2.20 -14.49
N PRO A 13 1.57 1.54 -14.62
CA PRO A 13 2.52 1.92 -15.68
C PRO A 13 1.94 1.89 -17.08
N GLY A 14 0.90 1.11 -17.29
CA GLY A 14 0.24 1.06 -18.58
C GLY A 14 -0.60 2.28 -18.92
N GLY A 15 -0.70 3.23 -18.00
CA GLY A 15 -1.38 4.48 -18.24
C GLY A 15 -2.83 4.51 -17.86
N TRP A 16 -3.37 3.41 -17.38
CA TRP A 16 -4.77 3.36 -16.98
C TRP A 16 -4.90 2.79 -15.57
N GLY A 17 -5.55 3.55 -14.73
CA GLY A 17 -5.90 3.05 -13.41
C GLY A 17 -4.75 3.05 -12.42
N TRP A 18 -4.96 2.33 -11.35
CA TRP A 18 -4.05 2.30 -10.21
C TRP A 18 -3.84 0.86 -9.77
N VAL A 19 -2.63 0.57 -9.31
CA VAL A 19 -2.28 -0.77 -8.87
C VAL A 19 -1.66 -0.71 -7.49
N ASN A 20 -1.69 -1.83 -6.80
CA ASN A 20 -0.97 -2.00 -5.55
C ASN A 20 0.20 -2.93 -5.79
N ARG A 21 1.34 -2.60 -5.17
CA ARG A 21 2.50 -3.46 -5.19
C ARG A 21 2.82 -3.84 -3.76
N VAL A 22 3.10 -5.11 -3.57
CA VAL A 22 3.40 -5.65 -2.25
C VAL A 22 4.78 -6.25 -2.33
N GLY A 23 5.74 -5.67 -1.59
CA GLY A 23 7.10 -6.15 -1.65
C GLY A 23 7.68 -6.03 -3.05
N GLY A 24 7.26 -5.03 -3.80
CA GLY A 24 7.77 -4.81 -5.14
C GLY A 24 7.05 -5.60 -6.22
N GLN A 25 6.09 -6.43 -5.86
CA GLN A 25 5.36 -7.27 -6.83
C GLN A 25 3.94 -6.75 -6.99
N PRO A 26 3.40 -6.80 -8.20
CA PRO A 26 2.00 -6.43 -8.37
C PRO A 26 1.11 -7.33 -7.54
N ALA A 27 0.09 -6.76 -6.95
CA ALA A 27 -0.84 -7.52 -6.13
C ALA A 27 -2.26 -7.15 -6.53
N GLY A 28 -3.04 -8.14 -6.88
CA GLY A 28 -4.42 -7.92 -7.23
C GLY A 28 -4.58 -7.39 -8.64
N VAL A 29 -5.63 -6.64 -8.83
CA VAL A 29 -6.01 -6.15 -10.16
C VAL A 29 -5.74 -4.67 -10.28
N THR A 30 -5.87 -4.15 -11.49
CA THR A 30 -5.82 -2.72 -11.73
C THR A 30 -7.16 -2.13 -11.33
N HIS A 31 -7.09 -1.09 -10.52
CA HIS A 31 -8.30 -0.41 -10.05
C HIS A 31 -8.55 0.82 -10.88
N ARG A 32 -9.83 1.12 -11.05
CA ARG A 32 -10.21 2.26 -11.85
C ARG A 32 -9.79 3.59 -11.24
N THR A 33 -9.88 3.67 -9.91
CA THR A 33 -9.60 4.91 -9.22
C THR A 33 -8.52 4.69 -8.17
N GLN A 34 -7.85 5.79 -7.81
CA GLN A 34 -6.87 5.76 -6.74
C GLN A 34 -7.53 5.33 -5.43
N GLU A 35 -8.73 5.84 -5.20
CA GLU A 35 -9.44 5.57 -3.95
C GLU A 35 -9.71 4.08 -3.78
N ALA A 36 -10.16 3.44 -4.84
CA ALA A 36 -10.41 1.99 -4.79
C ALA A 36 -9.13 1.22 -4.51
N ALA A 37 -8.04 1.63 -5.16
CA ALA A 37 -6.75 0.97 -4.95
C ALA A 37 -6.26 1.20 -3.54
N ILE A 38 -6.43 2.41 -3.02
CA ILE A 38 -6.02 2.72 -1.65
C ILE A 38 -6.74 1.83 -0.65
N ASP A 39 -8.03 1.65 -0.84
CA ASP A 39 -8.83 0.85 0.09
C ASP A 39 -8.29 -0.58 0.16
N VAL A 40 -8.01 -1.17 -0.98
CA VAL A 40 -7.47 -2.53 -1.02
C VAL A 40 -6.05 -2.56 -0.46
N GLY A 41 -5.23 -1.60 -0.85
CA GLY A 41 -3.85 -1.54 -0.36
C GLY A 41 -3.77 -1.39 1.14
N ARG A 42 -4.67 -0.59 1.71
CA ARG A 42 -4.71 -0.42 3.15
C ARG A 42 -4.99 -1.73 3.85
N ARG A 43 -5.95 -2.50 3.34
CA ARG A 43 -6.29 -3.77 3.95
C ARG A 43 -5.13 -4.74 3.91
N ILE A 44 -4.39 -4.74 2.80
CA ILE A 44 -3.22 -5.61 2.69
C ILE A 44 -2.17 -5.19 3.70
N ALA A 45 -1.91 -3.89 3.79
CA ALA A 45 -0.90 -3.38 4.73
C ALA A 45 -1.29 -3.67 6.17
N GLU A 46 -2.57 -3.52 6.49
CA GLU A 46 -3.05 -3.82 7.83
C GLU A 46 -2.84 -5.29 8.16
N ARG A 47 -3.17 -6.17 7.22
CA ARG A 47 -3.00 -7.61 7.42
C ARG A 47 -1.54 -7.98 7.58
N ASN A 48 -0.67 -7.35 6.79
CA ASN A 48 0.75 -7.65 6.83
C ASN A 48 1.46 -6.97 7.98
N GLY A 49 0.83 -5.98 8.61
CA GLY A 49 1.50 -5.19 9.63
C GLY A 49 2.63 -4.39 9.03
N SER A 50 2.44 -3.83 7.86
CA SER A 50 3.48 -3.12 7.14
C SER A 50 3.06 -1.69 6.88
N GLU A 51 3.84 -0.98 6.06
CA GLU A 51 3.54 0.39 5.73
C GLU A 51 2.85 0.47 4.39
N HIS A 52 2.01 1.47 4.25
CA HIS A 52 1.26 1.71 3.03
C HIS A 52 1.67 3.07 2.49
N PHE A 53 2.28 3.07 1.31
CA PHE A 53 2.71 4.28 0.63
C PHE A 53 1.75 4.58 -0.51
N ILE A 54 1.18 5.77 -0.50
CA ILE A 54 0.24 6.18 -1.52
C ILE A 54 0.95 7.18 -2.41
N HIS A 55 1.06 6.86 -3.69
CA HIS A 55 1.73 7.70 -4.67
C HIS A 55 0.71 8.52 -5.42
N GLY A 56 1.12 9.74 -5.77
CA GLY A 56 0.29 10.57 -6.60
C GLY A 56 0.41 10.21 -8.06
N ARG A 57 -0.31 10.93 -8.88
CA ARG A 57 -0.34 10.67 -10.31
C ARG A 57 1.03 10.86 -10.95
N ASN A 58 1.86 11.72 -10.37
CA ASN A 58 3.21 11.95 -10.86
C ASN A 58 4.22 10.93 -10.32
N GLY A 59 3.75 9.95 -9.58
CA GLY A 59 4.62 8.89 -9.05
C GLY A 59 5.26 9.20 -7.72
N GLN A 60 5.14 10.42 -7.24
CA GLN A 60 5.74 10.78 -5.97
C GLN A 60 4.85 10.38 -4.81
N ILE A 61 5.48 10.04 -3.68
CA ILE A 61 4.74 9.64 -2.50
C ILE A 61 4.00 10.83 -1.93
N ARG A 62 2.70 10.70 -1.77
CA ARG A 62 1.86 11.73 -1.17
C ARG A 62 1.56 11.46 0.28
N GLU A 63 1.48 10.19 0.64
CA GLU A 63 1.01 9.83 1.96
C GLU A 63 1.59 8.50 2.36
N ARG A 64 1.86 8.35 3.65
CA ARG A 64 2.38 7.11 4.19
C ARG A 64 1.66 6.80 5.48
N ASN A 65 1.16 5.58 5.60
CA ASN A 65 0.50 5.11 6.79
C ASN A 65 1.20 3.87 7.31
N SER A 66 1.38 3.81 8.59
CA SER A 66 2.11 2.72 9.24
C SER A 66 1.14 1.83 9.99
N TYR A 67 1.21 0.56 9.71
CA TYR A 67 0.40 -0.44 10.41
C TYR A 67 1.27 -1.48 11.07
N GLY A 68 2.58 -1.28 11.07
CA GLY A 68 3.51 -2.29 11.51
C GLY A 68 4.01 -2.13 12.91
N HIS A 69 3.50 -1.19 13.66
CA HIS A 69 3.97 -1.00 15.02
C HIS A 69 3.38 -2.08 15.91
N ASP A 70 4.04 -2.30 17.03
CA ASP A 70 3.57 -3.26 18.00
C ASP A 70 2.28 -2.85 18.61
N PRO A 71 1.43 -3.77 18.80
CA PRO A 71 0.19 -3.46 19.48
C PRO A 71 0.34 -3.32 20.96
N PHE A 72 1.37 -3.51 21.50
CA PHE A 72 1.53 -3.52 22.89
C PHE A 72 1.91 -2.47 23.53
N PRO A 73 1.58 -2.42 23.48
CA PRO A 73 1.62 -1.93 23.86
C PRO A 73 1.33 -1.59 24.28
N PRO A 74 1.20 -1.51 24.13
CA PRO A 74 0.92 -1.28 24.37
C PRO A 74 0.49 -1.10 24.70
N ALA A 75 0.31 -1.24 24.57
CA ALA A 75 -0.12 -1.24 24.79
C ALA A 75 -0.24 -1.43 25.12
N GLY A 76 -0.19 -1.47 25.21
CA GLY A 76 -0.25 -1.72 25.43
C GLY A 76 -0.36 -1.73 25.51
#